data_c8356f266180123154a138e53ff17dd7
#
_entry.id   c8356f266180123154a138e53ff17dd7
#
_cell.length_a   1.000
_cell.length_b   1.000
_cell.length_c   1.000
_cell.angle_alpha   90.00
_cell.angle_beta   90.00
_cell.angle_gamma   90.00
#
_symmetry.space_group_name_H-M   'P 1'
#
loop_
_entity.id
_entity.type
_entity.pdbx_description
1 polymer ?
#
loop_
_entity_poly.entity_id
_entity_poly.type
_entity_poly.pdbx_seq_one_letter_code
_entity_poly.pdbx_strand_id
1 'polypeptide(L)'
;MKSIIFTTILVALFATNGFSQPANRGSIGEKSRVKIGLNFFSFDNPIKNKELDIFDVIKYAASIDMECVDITGYYFPTYPQVPSDEYIYDVKRCAFRNAIDISGTGVRNDFTKPDWAERQKEIQLVKDWIVVGAKLGASTIRVFSGPAIPKGYTWDEAAKWIAEATDECAEFGKQYGVMVAIQNHNDFLKTADEVNKFLSMCKSDNVGLMLDIGCFRTSDPYAEIEEVIHHAITWQIKESVFINGVETKTDVKKLMKLIQQKNYCGYLPIETLGKGNEKERVKTLFIELKKEVEAP
;
A
#
# COMPACT_ATOMS: atom_id res chain seq x y z
N MET A 1 21.63 -71.94 -15.91
CA MET A 1 20.75 -71.10 -15.14
C MET A 1 21.50 -69.79 -14.84
N LYS A 2 21.20 -68.71 -15.59
CA LYS A 2 21.84 -67.39 -15.40
C LYS A 2 20.86 -66.52 -14.62
N SER A 3 21.25 -66.10 -13.41
CA SER A 3 20.45 -65.22 -12.56
C SER A 3 20.71 -63.78 -13.00
N ILE A 4 19.65 -63.05 -13.37
CA ILE A 4 19.70 -61.66 -13.72
C ILE A 4 19.30 -60.87 -12.46
N ILE A 5 20.23 -60.08 -11.93
CA ILE A 5 20.01 -59.16 -10.80
C ILE A 5 19.50 -57.85 -11.40
N PHE A 6 18.26 -57.49 -11.10
CA PHE A 6 17.70 -56.19 -11.40
C PHE A 6 18.10 -55.21 -10.28
N THR A 7 18.97 -54.27 -10.61
CA THR A 7 19.29 -53.15 -9.72
C THR A 7 18.28 -52.04 -9.95
N THR A 8 17.38 -51.83 -9.00
CA THR A 8 16.42 -50.70 -9.01
C THR A 8 17.14 -49.46 -8.55
N ILE A 9 17.37 -48.52 -9.45
CA ILE A 9 17.88 -47.19 -9.14
C ILE A 9 16.69 -46.32 -8.65
N LEU A 10 16.67 -46.01 -7.35
CA LEU A 10 15.73 -45.09 -6.75
C LEU A 10 16.22 -43.65 -7.03
N VAL A 11 15.63 -42.98 -7.99
CA VAL A 11 15.87 -41.54 -8.23
C VAL A 11 15.07 -40.78 -7.22
N ALA A 12 15.71 -40.24 -6.19
CA ALA A 12 15.11 -39.29 -5.28
C ALA A 12 14.99 -37.93 -5.97
N LEU A 13 13.80 -37.59 -6.41
CA LEU A 13 13.44 -36.20 -6.82
C LEU A 13 13.44 -35.35 -5.57
N PHE A 14 14.49 -34.58 -5.34
CA PHE A 14 14.45 -33.44 -4.45
C PHE A 14 13.60 -32.38 -5.13
N ALA A 15 12.33 -32.26 -4.72
CA ALA A 15 11.52 -31.08 -5.01
C ALA A 15 12.14 -29.94 -4.21
N THR A 16 12.94 -29.12 -4.87
CA THR A 16 13.30 -27.80 -4.37
C THR A 16 12.02 -26.98 -4.41
N ASN A 17 11.37 -26.83 -3.26
CA ASN A 17 10.37 -25.80 -3.06
C ASN A 17 11.10 -24.46 -3.17
N GLY A 18 11.28 -23.99 -4.40
CA GLY A 18 11.61 -22.60 -4.66
C GLY A 18 10.46 -21.76 -4.14
N PHE A 19 10.67 -21.04 -3.05
CA PHE A 19 9.82 -19.94 -2.67
C PHE A 19 9.80 -18.99 -3.86
N SER A 20 8.76 -19.08 -4.69
CA SER A 20 8.51 -18.08 -5.70
C SER A 20 8.07 -16.83 -4.93
N GLN A 21 8.95 -15.83 -4.88
CA GLN A 21 8.54 -14.49 -4.53
C GLN A 21 7.29 -14.15 -5.37
N PRO A 22 6.32 -13.43 -4.81
CA PRO A 22 5.17 -12.99 -5.58
C PRO A 22 5.71 -12.17 -6.75
N ALA A 23 5.77 -12.81 -7.91
CA ALA A 23 6.09 -12.09 -9.13
C ALA A 23 5.05 -10.99 -9.23
N ASN A 24 5.49 -9.75 -9.40
CA ASN A 24 4.63 -8.68 -9.86
C ASN A 24 4.02 -9.15 -11.21
N ARG A 25 2.87 -9.84 -11.13
CA ARG A 25 2.19 -10.40 -12.30
C ARG A 25 1.54 -9.31 -13.17
N GLY A 26 1.77 -8.04 -12.84
CA GLY A 26 1.19 -6.89 -13.52
C GLY A 26 1.89 -6.46 -14.82
N SER A 27 3.12 -6.85 -15.08
CA SER A 27 3.81 -6.37 -16.26
C SER A 27 3.96 -7.43 -17.35
N ILE A 28 2.94 -7.61 -18.16
CA ILE A 28 3.09 -8.21 -19.50
C ILE A 28 3.23 -7.08 -20.53
N GLY A 29 3.99 -6.05 -20.24
CA GLY A 29 4.18 -4.92 -21.14
C GLY A 29 5.60 -4.39 -21.05
N GLU A 30 6.16 -4.06 -22.20
CA GLU A 30 7.44 -3.39 -22.33
C GLU A 30 7.43 -1.96 -21.77
N LYS A 31 6.27 -1.47 -21.27
CA LYS A 31 6.10 -0.10 -20.77
C LYS A 31 5.27 -0.12 -19.47
N SER A 32 5.77 0.61 -18.47
CA SER A 32 5.02 0.92 -17.25
C SER A 32 3.65 1.54 -17.57
N ARG A 33 2.61 1.07 -16.89
CA ARG A 33 1.24 1.62 -17.01
C ARG A 33 0.77 2.04 -15.63
N VAL A 34 0.67 3.33 -15.43
CA VAL A 34 0.28 3.88 -14.14
C VAL A 34 -0.93 4.80 -14.28
N LYS A 35 -1.76 4.81 -13.24
CA LYS A 35 -2.87 5.74 -13.06
C LYS A 35 -2.58 6.62 -11.84
N ILE A 36 -2.61 7.93 -12.05
CA ILE A 36 -2.38 8.88 -10.97
C ILE A 36 -3.70 9.12 -10.22
N GLY A 37 -3.64 9.01 -8.90
CA GLY A 37 -4.81 9.19 -8.04
C GLY A 37 -4.57 10.09 -6.86
N LEU A 38 -5.60 10.20 -6.02
CA LEU A 38 -5.61 11.03 -4.83
C LEU A 38 -5.79 10.18 -3.57
N ASN A 39 -4.82 10.26 -2.64
CA ASN A 39 -5.03 9.77 -1.29
C ASN A 39 -5.78 10.84 -0.47
N PHE A 40 -6.83 10.42 0.21
CA PHE A 40 -7.75 11.32 0.94
C PHE A 40 -7.11 12.04 2.11
N PHE A 41 -5.99 11.55 2.63
CA PHE A 41 -5.27 12.25 3.70
C PHE A 41 -4.77 13.64 3.27
N SER A 42 -4.66 13.90 1.96
CA SER A 42 -4.41 15.25 1.42
C SER A 42 -5.46 16.28 1.85
N PHE A 43 -6.66 15.81 2.22
CA PHE A 43 -7.80 16.63 2.67
C PHE A 43 -8.17 16.36 4.13
N ASP A 44 -7.22 15.92 4.96
CA ASP A 44 -7.46 15.56 6.37
C ASP A 44 -8.18 16.67 7.15
N ASN A 45 -7.68 17.89 7.09
CA ASN A 45 -8.28 19.03 7.80
C ASN A 45 -9.69 19.40 7.27
N PRO A 46 -9.90 19.64 5.96
CA PRO A 46 -11.23 19.93 5.44
C PRO A 46 -12.29 18.87 5.75
N ILE A 47 -11.92 17.58 5.69
CA ILE A 47 -12.86 16.50 6.00
C ILE A 47 -13.17 16.45 7.50
N LYS A 48 -12.17 16.56 8.37
CA LYS A 48 -12.37 16.58 9.83
C LYS A 48 -13.19 17.78 10.30
N ASN A 49 -12.99 18.92 9.65
CA ASN A 49 -13.73 20.14 9.91
C ASN A 49 -15.14 20.13 9.30
N LYS A 50 -15.50 19.07 8.54
CA LYS A 50 -16.78 18.96 7.81
C LYS A 50 -17.00 20.05 6.75
N GLU A 51 -15.92 20.60 6.21
CA GLU A 51 -15.94 21.52 5.08
C GLU A 51 -16.11 20.77 3.75
N LEU A 52 -15.59 19.51 3.71
CA LEU A 52 -15.74 18.57 2.60
C LEU A 52 -16.14 17.22 3.15
N ASP A 53 -16.80 16.42 2.31
CA ASP A 53 -17.05 15.00 2.56
C ASP A 53 -16.36 14.10 1.52
N ILE A 54 -16.54 12.78 1.66
CA ILE A 54 -15.98 11.79 0.74
C ILE A 54 -16.42 12.05 -0.72
N PHE A 55 -17.69 12.45 -0.91
CA PHE A 55 -18.24 12.69 -2.25
C PHE A 55 -17.65 13.95 -2.89
N ASP A 56 -17.36 14.96 -2.10
CA ASP A 56 -16.76 16.21 -2.59
C ASP A 56 -15.30 15.98 -3.02
N VAL A 57 -14.54 15.15 -2.29
CA VAL A 57 -13.16 14.81 -2.65
C VAL A 57 -13.11 13.96 -3.92
N ILE A 58 -14.05 13.01 -4.11
CA ILE A 58 -14.16 12.25 -5.36
C ILE A 58 -14.45 13.17 -6.55
N LYS A 59 -15.41 14.07 -6.42
CA LYS A 59 -15.76 15.07 -7.48
C LYS A 59 -14.59 16.00 -7.76
N TYR A 60 -13.85 16.42 -6.72
CA TYR A 60 -12.66 17.24 -6.91
C TYR A 60 -11.59 16.49 -7.72
N ALA A 61 -11.27 15.24 -7.36
CA ALA A 61 -10.32 14.42 -8.11
C ALA A 61 -10.71 14.34 -9.60
N ALA A 62 -11.99 14.06 -9.88
CA ALA A 62 -12.51 14.04 -11.25
C ALA A 62 -12.37 15.40 -11.95
N SER A 63 -12.62 16.50 -11.25
CA SER A 63 -12.57 17.85 -11.82
C SER A 63 -11.19 18.29 -12.33
N ILE A 64 -10.14 17.61 -11.91
CA ILE A 64 -8.76 17.86 -12.33
C ILE A 64 -8.17 16.69 -13.14
N ASP A 65 -9.03 15.80 -13.66
CA ASP A 65 -8.66 14.65 -14.51
C ASP A 65 -7.79 13.57 -13.82
N MET A 66 -7.91 13.41 -12.51
CA MET A 66 -7.34 12.23 -11.84
C MET A 66 -8.09 10.97 -12.22
N GLU A 67 -7.41 9.82 -12.18
CA GLU A 67 -7.95 8.54 -12.64
C GLU A 67 -8.47 7.67 -11.49
N CYS A 68 -7.99 7.89 -10.26
CA CYS A 68 -8.41 7.10 -9.11
C CYS A 68 -8.33 7.87 -7.78
N VAL A 69 -8.95 7.25 -6.76
CA VAL A 69 -8.87 7.71 -5.36
C VAL A 69 -8.50 6.55 -4.44
N ASP A 70 -7.69 6.83 -3.42
CA ASP A 70 -7.43 5.96 -2.27
C ASP A 70 -8.21 6.54 -1.08
N ILE A 71 -9.30 5.87 -0.70
CA ILE A 71 -10.24 6.39 0.29
C ILE A 71 -9.86 5.85 1.66
N THR A 72 -9.21 6.68 2.46
CA THR A 72 -8.84 6.33 3.82
C THR A 72 -10.09 6.05 4.68
N GLY A 73 -10.15 4.86 5.30
CA GLY A 73 -11.33 4.38 6.03
C GLY A 73 -11.78 5.29 7.17
N TYR A 74 -10.85 5.94 7.87
CA TYR A 74 -11.20 6.80 9.00
C TYR A 74 -11.89 8.13 8.64
N TYR A 75 -12.18 8.37 7.36
CA TYR A 75 -13.06 9.46 6.91
C TYR A 75 -14.51 9.03 6.71
N PHE A 76 -14.80 7.73 6.79
CA PHE A 76 -16.18 7.26 6.83
C PHE A 76 -16.83 7.64 8.17
N PRO A 77 -18.09 8.11 8.17
CA PRO A 77 -18.71 8.68 9.36
C PRO A 77 -18.80 7.76 10.57
N THR A 78 -18.80 6.44 10.34
CA THR A 78 -18.96 5.43 11.39
C THR A 78 -17.64 4.82 11.86
N TYR A 79 -16.51 5.17 11.25
CA TYR A 79 -15.22 4.57 11.61
C TYR A 79 -14.95 4.63 13.12
N PRO A 80 -14.46 3.56 13.78
CA PRO A 80 -13.92 2.32 13.20
C PRO A 80 -14.99 1.28 12.79
N GLN A 81 -16.28 1.48 13.13
CA GLN A 81 -17.35 0.60 12.73
C GLN A 81 -17.55 0.66 11.20
N VAL A 82 -17.94 -0.47 10.63
CA VAL A 82 -18.26 -0.59 9.21
C VAL A 82 -19.48 0.27 8.87
N PRO A 83 -19.45 1.09 7.82
CA PRO A 83 -20.60 1.85 7.37
C PRO A 83 -21.69 0.92 6.78
N SER A 84 -22.91 1.44 6.63
CA SER A 84 -23.98 0.67 5.98
C SER A 84 -23.64 0.37 4.52
N ASP A 85 -24.15 -0.75 4.01
CA ASP A 85 -23.97 -1.12 2.60
C ASP A 85 -24.50 -0.05 1.66
N GLU A 86 -25.61 0.62 2.03
CA GLU A 86 -26.17 1.73 1.27
C GLU A 86 -25.12 2.85 1.11
N TYR A 87 -24.48 3.28 2.20
CA TYR A 87 -23.47 4.33 2.15
C TYR A 87 -22.24 3.91 1.32
N ILE A 88 -21.76 2.66 1.49
CA ILE A 88 -20.64 2.12 0.73
C ILE A 88 -20.96 2.16 -0.77
N TYR A 89 -22.16 1.72 -1.15
CA TYR A 89 -22.57 1.71 -2.55
C TYR A 89 -22.88 3.10 -3.10
N ASP A 90 -23.27 4.07 -2.27
CA ASP A 90 -23.36 5.47 -2.68
C ASP A 90 -21.99 6.06 -3.02
N VAL A 91 -20.97 5.79 -2.21
CA VAL A 91 -19.58 6.17 -2.49
C VAL A 91 -19.11 5.54 -3.81
N LYS A 92 -19.33 4.23 -3.98
CA LYS A 92 -18.99 3.52 -5.21
C LYS A 92 -19.69 4.09 -6.44
N ARG A 93 -21.01 4.37 -6.35
CA ARG A 93 -21.77 5.00 -7.43
C ARG A 93 -21.26 6.40 -7.75
N CYS A 94 -20.87 7.16 -6.74
CA CYS A 94 -20.26 8.48 -6.95
C CYS A 94 -18.98 8.39 -7.76
N ALA A 95 -18.07 7.52 -7.36
CA ALA A 95 -16.81 7.29 -8.08
C ALA A 95 -17.08 6.85 -9.54
N PHE A 96 -17.95 5.87 -9.75
CA PHE A 96 -18.32 5.38 -11.07
C PHE A 96 -18.89 6.50 -11.99
N ARG A 97 -19.81 7.32 -11.46
CA ARG A 97 -20.44 8.41 -12.23
C ARG A 97 -19.47 9.51 -12.61
N ASN A 98 -18.35 9.62 -11.89
CA ASN A 98 -17.30 10.57 -12.17
C ASN A 98 -16.10 9.94 -12.92
N ALA A 99 -16.23 8.68 -13.40
CA ALA A 99 -15.17 7.93 -14.07
C ALA A 99 -13.89 7.79 -13.26
N ILE A 100 -14.01 7.65 -11.93
CA ILE A 100 -12.92 7.50 -10.97
C ILE A 100 -12.88 6.06 -10.47
N ASP A 101 -11.70 5.42 -10.56
CA ASP A 101 -11.45 4.13 -9.90
C ASP A 101 -11.26 4.33 -8.39
N ILE A 102 -11.64 3.33 -7.58
CA ILE A 102 -11.24 3.27 -6.17
C ILE A 102 -10.05 2.32 -6.08
N SER A 103 -8.84 2.88 -5.95
CA SER A 103 -7.60 2.11 -5.97
C SER A 103 -7.34 1.34 -4.67
N GLY A 104 -7.74 1.91 -3.56
CA GLY A 104 -7.49 1.36 -2.24
C GLY A 104 -8.33 1.99 -1.14
N THR A 105 -8.19 1.41 0.03
CA THR A 105 -8.64 1.97 1.31
C THR A 105 -7.55 1.77 2.36
N GLY A 106 -7.76 2.22 3.59
CA GLY A 106 -6.78 2.02 4.65
C GLY A 106 -7.36 2.26 6.03
N VAL A 107 -6.85 1.54 7.02
CA VAL A 107 -7.26 1.65 8.41
C VAL A 107 -6.12 2.13 9.30
N ARG A 108 -6.44 2.60 10.50
CA ARG A 108 -5.47 2.92 11.53
C ARG A 108 -5.45 1.78 12.54
N ASN A 109 -4.71 0.74 12.21
CA ASN A 109 -4.46 -0.42 13.06
C ASN A 109 -3.12 -0.29 13.80
N ASP A 110 -2.96 -1.08 14.86
CA ASP A 110 -1.72 -1.23 15.62
C ASP A 110 -1.41 -2.71 15.85
N PHE A 111 -0.54 -3.28 15.01
CA PHE A 111 -0.08 -4.66 15.16
C PHE A 111 1.13 -4.79 16.09
N THR A 112 1.69 -3.68 16.62
CA THR A 112 2.81 -3.75 17.59
C THR A 112 2.40 -4.21 18.98
N LYS A 113 1.11 -4.34 19.28
CA LYS A 113 0.58 -4.78 20.59
C LYS A 113 1.12 -6.16 20.99
N PRO A 114 1.84 -6.30 22.14
CA PRO A 114 2.39 -7.59 22.56
C PRO A 114 1.32 -8.60 22.94
N ASP A 115 0.22 -8.12 23.55
CA ASP A 115 -0.91 -8.97 23.91
C ASP A 115 -1.63 -9.47 22.67
N TRP A 116 -1.76 -10.80 22.58
CA TRP A 116 -2.38 -11.44 21.42
C TRP A 116 -3.86 -11.09 21.29
N ALA A 117 -4.61 -11.01 22.39
CA ALA A 117 -6.04 -10.72 22.36
C ALA A 117 -6.30 -9.26 21.92
N GLU A 118 -5.45 -8.32 22.33
CA GLU A 118 -5.49 -6.94 21.85
C GLU A 118 -5.13 -6.86 20.35
N ARG A 119 -4.15 -7.62 19.90
CA ARG A 119 -3.77 -7.68 18.48
C ARG A 119 -4.87 -8.29 17.60
N GLN A 120 -5.62 -9.28 18.13
CA GLN A 120 -6.78 -9.86 17.43
C GLN A 120 -7.90 -8.84 17.17
N LYS A 121 -8.08 -7.84 18.03
CA LYS A 121 -9.03 -6.75 17.76
C LYS A 121 -8.61 -5.91 16.58
N GLU A 122 -7.31 -5.65 16.43
CA GLU A 122 -6.75 -4.92 15.29
C GLU A 122 -6.85 -5.74 13.98
N ILE A 123 -6.61 -7.05 14.05
CA ILE A 123 -6.79 -7.97 12.92
C ILE A 123 -8.27 -7.98 12.50
N GLN A 124 -9.20 -8.04 13.46
CA GLN A 124 -10.62 -8.01 13.13
C GLN A 124 -11.04 -6.69 12.48
N LEU A 125 -10.54 -5.54 12.97
CA LEU A 125 -10.74 -4.24 12.33
C LEU A 125 -10.30 -4.29 10.85
N VAL A 126 -9.12 -4.82 10.57
CA VAL A 126 -8.62 -4.93 9.19
C VAL A 126 -9.51 -5.84 8.36
N LYS A 127 -9.94 -7.00 8.87
CA LYS A 127 -10.83 -7.93 8.18
C LYS A 127 -12.17 -7.29 7.85
N ASP A 128 -12.76 -6.56 8.77
CA ASP A 128 -14.03 -5.86 8.57
C ASP A 128 -13.89 -4.83 7.43
N TRP A 129 -12.78 -4.11 7.40
CA TRP A 129 -12.51 -3.12 6.36
C TRP A 129 -12.01 -3.72 5.02
N ILE A 130 -11.50 -4.94 5.01
CA ILE A 130 -11.29 -5.72 3.77
C ILE A 130 -12.62 -5.93 3.06
N VAL A 131 -13.67 -6.30 3.80
CA VAL A 131 -15.03 -6.46 3.24
C VAL A 131 -15.57 -5.13 2.69
N VAL A 132 -15.33 -4.02 3.39
CA VAL A 132 -15.68 -2.67 2.89
C VAL A 132 -14.92 -2.36 1.61
N GLY A 133 -13.60 -2.61 1.58
CA GLY A 133 -12.77 -2.42 0.40
C GLY A 133 -13.28 -3.20 -0.81
N ALA A 134 -13.62 -4.47 -0.63
CA ALA A 134 -14.21 -5.31 -1.68
C ALA A 134 -15.53 -4.73 -2.22
N LYS A 135 -16.43 -4.30 -1.32
CA LYS A 135 -17.71 -3.68 -1.72
C LYS A 135 -17.50 -2.36 -2.48
N LEU A 136 -16.52 -1.56 -2.10
CA LEU A 136 -16.11 -0.36 -2.82
C LEU A 136 -15.52 -0.69 -4.22
N GLY A 137 -14.93 -1.87 -4.38
CA GLY A 137 -14.17 -2.25 -5.57
C GLY A 137 -12.68 -1.90 -5.47
N ALA A 138 -12.20 -1.61 -4.26
CA ALA A 138 -10.78 -1.36 -3.99
C ALA A 138 -9.97 -2.66 -4.09
N SER A 139 -8.81 -2.58 -4.73
CA SER A 139 -7.90 -3.73 -4.89
C SER A 139 -6.96 -3.92 -3.71
N THR A 140 -6.77 -2.89 -2.88
CA THR A 140 -5.83 -2.91 -1.77
C THR A 140 -6.42 -2.31 -0.50
N ILE A 141 -5.94 -2.82 0.65
CA ILE A 141 -6.12 -2.16 1.94
C ILE A 141 -4.77 -1.88 2.57
N ARG A 142 -4.53 -0.61 2.90
CA ARG A 142 -3.32 -0.21 3.63
C ARG A 142 -3.46 -0.51 5.11
N VAL A 143 -2.41 -1.11 5.68
CA VAL A 143 -2.25 -1.33 7.11
C VAL A 143 -0.93 -0.74 7.60
N PHE A 144 -0.87 -0.39 8.89
CA PHE A 144 0.37 0.00 9.56
C PHE A 144 0.97 -1.18 10.33
N SER A 145 2.29 -1.13 10.56
CA SER A 145 2.92 -1.98 11.59
C SER A 145 2.43 -1.60 12.99
N GLY A 146 2.41 -0.32 13.27
CA GLY A 146 2.04 0.30 14.54
C GLY A 146 3.00 1.44 14.90
N PRO A 147 2.76 2.16 16.02
CA PRO A 147 3.42 3.43 16.31
C PRO A 147 4.88 3.30 16.79
N ALA A 148 5.26 2.16 17.37
CA ALA A 148 6.62 1.96 17.91
C ALA A 148 6.88 0.51 18.29
N ILE A 149 8.16 0.17 18.49
CA ILE A 149 8.56 -1.11 19.11
C ILE A 149 8.10 -1.08 20.58
N PRO A 150 7.33 -2.07 21.06
CA PRO A 150 6.85 -2.07 22.42
C PRO A 150 7.98 -2.18 23.44
N LYS A 151 7.81 -1.55 24.59
CA LYS A 151 8.81 -1.57 25.65
C LYS A 151 9.13 -3.00 26.10
N GLY A 152 10.40 -3.34 26.13
CA GLY A 152 10.89 -4.67 26.57
C GLY A 152 11.01 -5.69 25.44
N TYR A 153 10.72 -5.30 24.20
CA TYR A 153 10.85 -6.16 23.05
C TYR A 153 11.84 -5.59 22.02
N THR A 154 12.40 -6.47 21.22
CA THR A 154 13.25 -6.13 20.09
C THR A 154 12.41 -5.88 18.82
N TRP A 155 13.04 -5.27 17.80
CA TRP A 155 12.43 -5.11 16.49
C TRP A 155 12.04 -6.48 15.89
N ASP A 156 12.92 -7.48 16.00
CA ASP A 156 12.71 -8.82 15.44
C ASP A 156 11.54 -9.56 16.10
N GLU A 157 11.39 -9.44 17.41
CA GLU A 157 10.25 -10.02 18.12
C GLU A 157 8.95 -9.36 17.67
N ALA A 158 8.93 -8.02 17.59
CA ALA A 158 7.75 -7.28 17.13
C ALA A 158 7.44 -7.59 15.66
N ALA A 159 8.44 -7.58 14.79
CA ALA A 159 8.27 -7.87 13.35
C ALA A 159 7.64 -9.23 13.10
N LYS A 160 8.00 -10.24 13.90
CA LYS A 160 7.45 -11.58 13.78
C LYS A 160 5.93 -11.61 13.97
N TRP A 161 5.42 -11.06 15.06
CA TRP A 161 3.98 -11.10 15.29
C TRP A 161 3.20 -10.10 14.42
N ILE A 162 3.85 -9.01 13.96
CA ILE A 162 3.26 -8.09 12.97
C ILE A 162 3.11 -8.83 11.62
N ALA A 163 4.12 -9.61 11.20
CA ALA A 163 4.04 -10.42 9.99
C ALA A 163 2.95 -11.49 10.09
N GLU A 164 2.82 -12.18 11.23
CA GLU A 164 1.73 -13.14 11.49
C GLU A 164 0.35 -12.48 11.39
N ALA A 165 0.17 -11.28 11.96
CA ALA A 165 -1.08 -10.53 11.88
C ALA A 165 -1.37 -10.07 10.44
N THR A 166 -0.34 -9.62 9.73
CA THR A 166 -0.45 -9.18 8.32
C THR A 166 -0.83 -10.36 7.42
N ASP A 167 -0.21 -11.53 7.61
CA ASP A 167 -0.53 -12.76 6.88
C ASP A 167 -1.97 -13.20 7.12
N GLU A 168 -2.44 -13.15 8.37
CA GLU A 168 -3.83 -13.53 8.71
C GLU A 168 -4.84 -12.62 7.99
N CYS A 169 -4.58 -11.32 7.95
CA CYS A 169 -5.39 -10.38 7.20
C CYS A 169 -5.32 -10.65 5.68
N ALA A 170 -4.14 -10.95 5.16
CA ALA A 170 -3.92 -11.19 3.74
C ALA A 170 -4.60 -12.47 3.25
N GLU A 171 -4.53 -13.56 4.02
CA GLU A 171 -5.25 -14.80 3.70
C GLU A 171 -6.77 -14.60 3.71
N PHE A 172 -7.28 -13.75 4.61
CA PHE A 172 -8.68 -13.34 4.58
C PHE A 172 -8.97 -12.49 3.33
N GLY A 173 -8.08 -11.55 2.99
CA GLY A 173 -8.22 -10.66 1.82
C GLY A 173 -8.29 -11.41 0.49
N LYS A 174 -7.61 -12.54 0.35
CA LYS A 174 -7.69 -13.41 -0.86
C LYS A 174 -9.12 -13.79 -1.21
N GLN A 175 -9.96 -14.04 -0.20
CA GLN A 175 -11.35 -14.45 -0.41
C GLN A 175 -12.20 -13.32 -1.03
N TYR A 176 -11.74 -12.09 -0.91
CA TYR A 176 -12.42 -10.88 -1.36
C TYR A 176 -11.73 -10.19 -2.54
N GLY A 177 -10.58 -10.73 -3.00
CA GLY A 177 -9.77 -10.11 -4.05
C GLY A 177 -9.10 -8.79 -3.61
N VAL A 178 -8.85 -8.62 -2.31
CA VAL A 178 -8.21 -7.43 -1.73
C VAL A 178 -6.83 -7.80 -1.19
N MET A 179 -5.78 -7.16 -1.70
CA MET A 179 -4.42 -7.32 -1.21
C MET A 179 -4.16 -6.46 0.03
N VAL A 180 -3.34 -6.95 0.96
CA VAL A 180 -2.93 -6.19 2.14
C VAL A 180 -1.61 -5.49 1.86
N ALA A 181 -1.63 -4.17 1.90
CA ALA A 181 -0.47 -3.31 1.67
C ALA A 181 0.08 -2.78 2.99
N ILE A 182 1.19 -3.35 3.49
CA ILE A 182 1.88 -2.79 4.64
C ILE A 182 2.61 -1.50 4.24
N GLN A 183 2.43 -0.42 4.99
CA GLN A 183 3.09 0.85 4.70
C GLN A 183 4.47 0.91 5.36
N ASN A 184 5.50 1.27 4.59
CA ASN A 184 6.78 1.69 5.17
C ASN A 184 6.59 3.03 5.86
N HIS A 185 6.19 2.99 7.12
CA HIS A 185 6.03 4.18 7.94
C HIS A 185 7.25 4.33 8.86
N ASN A 186 7.70 5.57 9.06
CA ASN A 186 8.93 5.87 9.81
C ASN A 186 8.85 5.56 11.32
N ASP A 187 7.81 4.92 11.78
CA ASP A 187 7.67 4.42 13.15
C ASP A 187 8.33 3.03 13.32
N PHE A 188 8.21 2.15 12.31
CA PHE A 188 8.69 0.78 12.41
C PHE A 188 9.51 0.32 11.18
N LEU A 189 9.04 0.55 9.95
CA LEU A 189 9.72 0.21 8.69
C LEU A 189 10.39 1.46 8.11
N LYS A 190 11.61 1.76 8.55
CA LYS A 190 12.31 3.03 8.32
C LYS A 190 13.31 2.98 7.18
N THR A 191 13.79 1.79 6.81
CA THR A 191 14.81 1.56 5.79
C THR A 191 14.38 0.45 4.83
N ALA A 192 15.01 0.38 3.66
CA ALA A 192 14.79 -0.71 2.71
C ALA A 192 15.16 -2.07 3.31
N ASP A 193 16.24 -2.14 4.09
CA ASP A 193 16.64 -3.36 4.81
C ASP A 193 15.54 -3.86 5.75
N GLU A 194 14.92 -2.95 6.54
CA GLU A 194 13.83 -3.31 7.45
C GLU A 194 12.59 -3.77 6.66
N VAL A 195 12.25 -3.11 5.55
CA VAL A 195 11.15 -3.51 4.66
C VAL A 195 11.39 -4.89 4.07
N ASN A 196 12.57 -5.12 3.47
CA ASN A 196 12.95 -6.40 2.88
C ASN A 196 12.94 -7.51 3.93
N LYS A 197 13.52 -7.25 5.10
CA LYS A 197 13.55 -8.20 6.21
C LYS A 197 12.13 -8.53 6.69
N PHE A 198 11.28 -7.52 6.87
CA PHE A 198 9.88 -7.72 7.29
C PHE A 198 9.10 -8.55 6.26
N LEU A 199 9.14 -8.16 4.98
CA LEU A 199 8.41 -8.86 3.93
C LEU A 199 8.91 -10.30 3.72
N SER A 200 10.19 -10.58 4.02
CA SER A 200 10.69 -11.96 4.01
C SER A 200 10.12 -12.85 5.12
N MET A 201 9.56 -12.26 6.18
CA MET A 201 8.87 -13.00 7.26
C MET A 201 7.42 -13.32 6.90
N CYS A 202 6.80 -12.55 6.01
CA CYS A 202 5.44 -12.77 5.54
C CYS A 202 5.39 -14.02 4.64
N LYS A 203 4.35 -14.84 4.82
CA LYS A 203 4.16 -16.10 4.09
C LYS A 203 3.12 -15.99 2.98
N SER A 204 2.19 -15.05 3.13
CA SER A 204 1.11 -14.85 2.17
C SER A 204 1.59 -14.10 0.93
N ASP A 205 1.28 -14.60 -0.25
CA ASP A 205 1.50 -13.92 -1.53
C ASP A 205 0.52 -12.76 -1.78
N ASN A 206 -0.43 -12.54 -0.87
CA ASN A 206 -1.40 -11.43 -0.91
C ASN A 206 -0.95 -10.24 -0.04
N VAL A 207 0.28 -10.27 0.48
CA VAL A 207 0.95 -9.14 1.14
C VAL A 207 1.82 -8.41 0.14
N GLY A 208 1.80 -7.08 0.17
CA GLY A 208 2.73 -6.24 -0.57
C GLY A 208 3.00 -4.94 0.17
N LEU A 209 3.78 -4.08 -0.45
CA LEU A 209 4.16 -2.79 0.11
C LEU A 209 3.25 -1.66 -0.38
N MET A 210 2.71 -0.85 0.52
CA MET A 210 2.36 0.53 0.19
C MET A 210 3.64 1.36 0.31
N LEU A 211 4.24 1.72 -0.81
CA LEU A 211 5.50 2.45 -0.84
C LEU A 211 5.27 3.94 -0.61
N ASP A 212 5.53 4.39 0.61
CA ASP A 212 5.47 5.79 1.01
C ASP A 212 6.84 6.44 0.85
N ILE A 213 6.97 7.31 -0.15
CA ILE A 213 8.26 7.94 -0.48
C ILE A 213 8.75 8.95 0.55
N GLY A 214 7.87 9.47 1.40
CA GLY A 214 8.19 10.44 2.45
C GLY A 214 8.63 9.82 3.78
N CYS A 215 8.68 8.48 3.87
CA CYS A 215 8.98 7.79 5.12
C CYS A 215 10.42 7.28 5.25
N PHE A 216 11.17 7.20 4.16
CA PHE A 216 12.62 6.97 4.22
C PHE A 216 13.33 8.28 4.54
N ARG A 217 14.06 8.29 5.70
CA ARG A 217 14.76 9.50 6.20
C ARG A 217 16.26 9.32 6.22
N THR A 218 16.77 8.57 5.25
CA THR A 218 18.18 8.20 5.07
C THR A 218 18.95 9.24 4.26
N SER A 219 20.21 8.95 3.95
CA SER A 219 21.04 9.83 3.12
C SER A 219 20.61 9.85 1.64
N ASP A 220 20.01 8.76 1.14
CA ASP A 220 19.46 8.67 -0.21
C ASP A 220 18.11 7.91 -0.20
N PRO A 221 16.99 8.61 -0.01
CA PRO A 221 15.67 7.99 -0.04
C PRO A 221 15.30 7.38 -1.39
N TYR A 222 15.91 7.83 -2.49
CA TYR A 222 15.66 7.24 -3.81
C TYR A 222 16.35 5.88 -3.98
N ALA A 223 17.52 5.68 -3.37
CA ALA A 223 18.15 4.37 -3.31
C ALA A 223 17.29 3.38 -2.51
N GLU A 224 16.74 3.81 -1.37
CA GLU A 224 15.79 3.01 -0.58
C GLU A 224 14.55 2.64 -1.40
N ILE A 225 13.96 3.61 -2.12
CA ILE A 225 12.82 3.38 -3.00
C ILE A 225 13.18 2.37 -4.09
N GLU A 226 14.33 2.53 -4.75
CA GLU A 226 14.79 1.64 -5.82
C GLU A 226 14.93 0.19 -5.36
N GLU A 227 15.40 0.01 -4.14
CA GLU A 227 15.64 -1.30 -3.55
C GLU A 227 14.34 -2.06 -3.27
N VAL A 228 13.28 -1.36 -2.80
CA VAL A 228 12.03 -2.01 -2.37
C VAL A 228 10.88 -1.90 -3.38
N ILE A 229 11.05 -1.16 -4.48
CA ILE A 229 9.97 -0.90 -5.45
C ILE A 229 9.34 -2.18 -6.02
N HIS A 230 10.08 -3.28 -6.08
CA HIS A 230 9.58 -4.56 -6.57
C HIS A 230 8.55 -5.21 -5.65
N HIS A 231 8.44 -4.76 -4.40
CA HIS A 231 7.39 -5.15 -3.45
C HIS A 231 6.14 -4.26 -3.51
N ALA A 232 6.23 -3.12 -4.20
CA ALA A 232 5.13 -2.14 -4.21
C ALA A 232 3.91 -2.68 -4.96
N ILE A 233 2.77 -2.67 -4.29
CA ILE A 233 1.44 -2.94 -4.87
C ILE A 233 0.58 -1.68 -4.94
N THR A 234 0.91 -0.67 -4.13
CA THR A 234 0.35 0.68 -4.18
C THR A 234 1.38 1.68 -3.62
N TRP A 235 1.12 2.96 -3.75
CA TRP A 235 2.04 4.03 -3.38
C TRP A 235 1.39 5.11 -2.52
N GLN A 236 2.24 5.89 -1.86
CA GLN A 236 1.94 7.24 -1.42
C GLN A 236 3.01 8.19 -1.97
N ILE A 237 2.68 8.86 -3.07
CA ILE A 237 3.56 9.84 -3.70
C ILE A 237 3.39 11.17 -2.97
N LYS A 238 4.47 11.72 -2.44
CA LYS A 238 4.45 12.94 -1.63
C LYS A 238 5.16 14.11 -2.31
N GLU A 239 4.81 15.32 -1.88
CA GLU A 239 5.47 16.57 -2.30
C GLU A 239 6.95 16.58 -1.93
N SER A 240 7.30 15.86 -0.84
CA SER A 240 8.63 15.88 -0.26
C SER A 240 9.12 14.48 0.09
N VAL A 241 10.42 14.27 -0.09
CA VAL A 241 11.22 13.20 0.51
C VAL A 241 12.08 13.79 1.62
N PHE A 242 12.73 12.93 2.44
CA PHE A 242 13.59 13.41 3.52
C PHE A 242 15.01 12.89 3.33
N ILE A 243 15.97 13.80 3.05
CA ILE A 243 17.40 13.48 2.92
C ILE A 243 18.07 13.77 4.25
N ASN A 244 18.61 12.76 4.91
CA ASN A 244 19.14 12.86 6.29
C ASN A 244 18.14 13.51 7.26
N GLY A 245 16.85 13.23 7.10
CA GLY A 245 15.78 13.81 7.91
C GLY A 245 15.39 15.24 7.53
N VAL A 246 16.05 15.86 6.54
CA VAL A 246 15.71 17.21 6.05
C VAL A 246 14.69 17.10 4.93
N GLU A 247 13.57 17.79 5.08
CA GLU A 247 12.52 17.86 4.07
C GLU A 247 13.05 18.48 2.78
N THR A 248 12.88 17.76 1.67
CA THR A 248 13.39 18.16 0.35
C THR A 248 12.30 17.89 -0.68
N LYS A 249 12.05 18.84 -1.58
CA LYS A 249 11.04 18.66 -2.64
C LYS A 249 11.33 17.38 -3.43
N THR A 250 10.30 16.61 -3.69
CA THR A 250 10.39 15.39 -4.51
C THR A 250 10.86 15.72 -5.93
N ASP A 251 11.94 15.08 -6.36
CA ASP A 251 12.34 15.04 -7.76
C ASP A 251 11.44 14.06 -8.52
N VAL A 252 10.33 14.59 -9.03
CA VAL A 252 9.30 13.82 -9.73
C VAL A 252 9.89 13.10 -10.95
N LYS A 253 10.81 13.73 -11.67
CA LYS A 253 11.45 13.12 -12.84
C LYS A 253 12.32 11.91 -12.45
N LYS A 254 13.14 12.04 -11.39
CA LYS A 254 13.94 10.92 -10.87
C LYS A 254 13.02 9.78 -10.41
N LEU A 255 11.95 10.10 -9.68
CA LEU A 255 11.00 9.11 -9.19
C LEU A 255 10.30 8.37 -10.34
N MET A 256 9.76 9.08 -11.33
CA MET A 256 9.09 8.48 -12.47
C MET A 256 10.02 7.62 -13.32
N LYS A 257 11.29 8.02 -13.44
CA LYS A 257 12.31 7.19 -14.09
C LYS A 257 12.51 5.85 -13.37
N LEU A 258 12.57 5.84 -12.03
CA LEU A 258 12.66 4.60 -11.25
C LEU A 258 11.43 3.71 -11.46
N ILE A 259 10.22 4.29 -11.38
CA ILE A 259 8.95 3.58 -11.61
C ILE A 259 8.92 2.93 -12.99
N GLN A 260 9.35 3.66 -14.03
CA GLN A 260 9.40 3.16 -15.41
C GLN A 260 10.46 2.07 -15.58
N GLN A 261 11.66 2.25 -15.04
CA GLN A 261 12.77 1.28 -15.15
C GLN A 261 12.45 -0.06 -14.46
N LYS A 262 11.64 -0.02 -13.40
CA LYS A 262 11.21 -1.23 -12.69
C LYS A 262 9.89 -1.80 -13.25
N ASN A 263 9.37 -1.23 -14.34
CA ASN A 263 8.13 -1.68 -15.01
C ASN A 263 6.93 -1.77 -14.06
N TYR A 264 6.84 -0.88 -13.08
CA TYR A 264 5.68 -0.87 -12.19
C TYR A 264 4.40 -0.55 -12.97
N CYS A 265 3.36 -1.33 -12.72
CA CYS A 265 2.01 -1.12 -13.25
C CYS A 265 1.02 -1.05 -12.08
N GLY A 266 0.17 -0.02 -12.08
CA GLY A 266 -0.82 0.15 -11.02
C GLY A 266 -1.14 1.61 -10.72
N TYR A 267 -1.57 1.85 -9.48
CA TYR A 267 -2.00 3.16 -9.04
C TYR A 267 -0.88 3.91 -8.33
N LEU A 268 -0.84 5.23 -8.54
CA LEU A 268 0.07 6.17 -7.88
C LEU A 268 -0.76 7.23 -7.12
N PRO A 269 -1.38 6.91 -5.99
CA PRO A 269 -2.06 7.88 -5.16
C PRO A 269 -1.09 8.93 -4.63
N ILE A 270 -1.41 10.21 -4.82
CA ILE A 270 -0.64 11.32 -4.26
C ILE A 270 -1.19 11.73 -2.90
N GLU A 271 -0.29 12.12 -2.00
CA GLU A 271 -0.62 12.65 -0.67
C GLU A 271 0.17 13.92 -0.41
N THR A 272 -0.54 15.02 -0.18
CA THR A 272 0.06 16.32 0.11
C THR A 272 -0.16 16.72 1.56
N LEU A 273 0.91 17.10 2.28
CA LEU A 273 0.91 17.34 3.72
C LEU A 273 1.34 18.76 4.12
N GLY A 274 1.76 19.60 3.15
CA GLY A 274 2.27 20.93 3.40
C GLY A 274 1.22 21.92 3.92
N LYS A 275 1.62 23.17 4.09
CA LYS A 275 0.72 24.28 4.44
C LYS A 275 0.08 24.90 3.20
N GLY A 276 -1.09 25.51 3.35
CA GLY A 276 -1.77 26.24 2.29
C GLY A 276 -3.00 25.51 1.75
N ASN A 277 -3.45 25.93 0.57
CA ASN A 277 -4.66 25.37 -0.04
C ASN A 277 -4.41 23.94 -0.56
N GLU A 278 -5.13 22.98 0.01
CA GLU A 278 -4.98 21.57 -0.30
C GLU A 278 -5.25 21.27 -1.77
N LYS A 279 -6.28 21.90 -2.35
CA LYS A 279 -6.65 21.71 -3.76
C LYS A 279 -5.53 22.15 -4.69
N GLU A 280 -4.92 23.30 -4.44
CA GLU A 280 -3.83 23.81 -5.26
C GLU A 280 -2.57 22.94 -5.15
N ARG A 281 -2.25 22.43 -3.96
CA ARG A 281 -1.09 21.57 -3.74
C ARG A 281 -1.27 20.23 -4.45
N VAL A 282 -2.43 19.59 -4.28
CA VAL A 282 -2.78 18.35 -4.97
C VAL A 282 -2.69 18.55 -6.49
N LYS A 283 -3.29 19.62 -7.02
CA LYS A 283 -3.27 19.93 -8.45
C LYS A 283 -1.84 20.15 -8.98
N THR A 284 -1.00 20.85 -8.21
CA THR A 284 0.40 21.10 -8.60
C THR A 284 1.18 19.80 -8.72
N LEU A 285 1.15 18.94 -7.70
CA LEU A 285 1.85 17.66 -7.73
C LEU A 285 1.29 16.74 -8.83
N PHE A 286 -0.02 16.72 -9.03
CA PHE A 286 -0.67 15.97 -10.09
C PHE A 286 -0.15 16.37 -11.48
N ILE A 287 -0.08 17.69 -11.77
CA ILE A 287 0.41 18.19 -13.06
C ILE A 287 1.88 17.83 -13.26
N GLU A 288 2.72 17.95 -12.22
CA GLU A 288 4.13 17.55 -12.29
C GLU A 288 4.29 16.06 -12.63
N LEU A 289 3.52 15.18 -11.98
CA LEU A 289 3.53 13.72 -12.25
C LEU A 289 2.99 13.39 -13.65
N LYS A 290 1.84 13.95 -14.01
CA LYS A 290 1.20 13.71 -15.31
C LYS A 290 2.13 14.04 -16.47
N LYS A 291 2.86 15.15 -16.38
CA LYS A 291 3.86 15.54 -17.37
C LYS A 291 4.94 14.48 -17.58
N GLU A 292 5.44 13.86 -16.51
CA GLU A 292 6.48 12.82 -16.59
C GLU A 292 5.92 11.45 -17.04
N VAL A 293 4.63 11.16 -16.75
CA VAL A 293 3.95 9.96 -17.28
C VAL A 293 3.71 10.05 -18.78
N GLU A 294 3.34 11.22 -19.27
CA GLU A 294 3.05 11.49 -20.70
C GLU A 294 4.32 11.75 -21.52
N ALA A 295 5.47 11.93 -20.87
CA ALA A 295 6.74 12.15 -21.57
C ALA A 295 7.10 10.94 -22.45
N PRO A 296 7.61 11.17 -23.70
CA PRO A 296 7.92 10.11 -24.66
C PRO A 296 9.07 9.19 -24.24
#